data_e0385b28ce88b72ebe976a06a92dcee5
#
_entry.id   e0385b28ce88b72ebe976a06a92dcee5
#
_cell.length_a   1.000
_cell.length_b   1.000
_cell.length_c   1.000
_cell.angle_alpha   90.00
_cell.angle_beta   90.00
_cell.angle_gamma   90.00
#
_symmetry.space_group_name_H-M   'P 1'
#
loop_
_entity.id
_entity.type
_entity.pdbx_description
1 polymer ?
#
loop_
_entity_poly.entity_id
_entity_poly.type
_entity_poly.pdbx_seq_one_letter_code
_entity_poly.pdbx_strand_id
1 'polypeptide(L)'
;SSTVAVQATAFGSALLGALLLYQCERRWSDHLEAIIGSVFILAATAGILLLANNPRGSEHLKDVLVGQILWVNLNQLLPIVGLYVGILAAWYGLRAEHRPALFYILFSLTVTASVQLVGIYLVFATLIIPALAVRRLAMPCQSLMAGYLLSLAGFASGLVISALFDLPSGAVIVWMLAVTGILVSSLITAKHQHAG
;
A
#
# COMPACT_ATOMS: atom_id res chain seq x y z
N SER A 1 -17.55 -30.11 12.88
CA SER A 1 -17.63 -28.93 13.79
C SER A 1 -16.66 -27.78 13.39
N SER A 2 -15.56 -28.05 12.72
CA SER A 2 -14.59 -27.00 12.30
C SER A 2 -15.10 -26.09 11.17
N THR A 3 -15.86 -26.60 10.23
CA THR A 3 -16.40 -25.83 9.09
C THR A 3 -17.42 -24.78 9.54
N VAL A 4 -18.28 -25.11 10.49
CA VAL A 4 -19.28 -24.16 11.03
C VAL A 4 -18.59 -23.03 11.81
N ALA A 5 -17.56 -23.35 12.59
CA ALA A 5 -16.78 -22.34 13.31
C ALA A 5 -16.05 -21.39 12.34
N VAL A 6 -15.43 -21.92 11.26
CA VAL A 6 -14.80 -21.11 10.24
C VAL A 6 -15.79 -20.21 9.52
N GLN A 7 -16.97 -20.71 9.16
CA GLN A 7 -18.01 -19.90 8.54
C GLN A 7 -18.54 -18.82 9.50
N ALA A 8 -18.77 -19.14 10.75
CA ALA A 8 -19.25 -18.17 11.74
C ALA A 8 -18.22 -17.03 11.96
N THR A 9 -16.92 -17.35 12.04
CA THR A 9 -15.87 -16.34 12.15
C THR A 9 -15.75 -15.49 10.89
N ALA A 10 -15.90 -16.09 9.70
CA ALA A 10 -15.88 -15.37 8.43
C ALA A 10 -17.06 -14.38 8.32
N PHE A 11 -18.28 -14.82 8.67
CA PHE A 11 -19.46 -13.93 8.70
C PHE A 11 -19.31 -12.83 9.76
N GLY A 12 -18.80 -13.15 10.96
CA GLY A 12 -18.56 -12.19 12.02
C GLY A 12 -17.55 -11.11 11.61
N SER A 13 -16.45 -11.51 11.00
CA SER A 13 -15.43 -10.56 10.51
C SER A 13 -15.95 -9.69 9.36
N ALA A 14 -16.74 -10.26 8.45
CA ALA A 14 -17.35 -9.50 7.35
C ALA A 14 -18.36 -8.46 7.87
N LEU A 15 -19.18 -8.81 8.87
CA LEU A 15 -20.12 -7.89 9.51
C LEU A 15 -19.38 -6.75 10.23
N LEU A 16 -18.31 -7.07 10.98
CA LEU A 16 -17.47 -6.04 11.61
C LEU A 16 -16.84 -5.10 10.59
N GLY A 17 -16.30 -5.64 9.50
CA GLY A 17 -15.78 -4.85 8.40
C GLY A 17 -16.83 -3.92 7.77
N ALA A 18 -18.03 -4.45 7.51
CA ALA A 18 -19.14 -3.67 6.97
C ALA A 18 -19.59 -2.54 7.91
N LEU A 19 -19.66 -2.79 9.23
CA LEU A 19 -20.00 -1.78 10.23
C LEU A 19 -18.93 -0.68 10.33
N LEU A 20 -17.65 -1.06 10.28
CA LEU A 20 -16.55 -0.09 10.25
C LEU A 20 -16.61 0.80 9.01
N LEU A 21 -16.83 0.21 7.82
CA LEU A 21 -16.97 0.95 6.58
C LEU A 21 -18.21 1.87 6.60
N TYR A 22 -19.32 1.42 7.13
CA TYR A 22 -20.53 2.24 7.29
C TYR A 22 -20.27 3.46 8.19
N GLN A 23 -19.50 3.31 9.27
CA GLN A 23 -19.14 4.44 10.12
C GLN A 23 -18.17 5.40 9.42
N CYS A 24 -17.23 4.88 8.62
CA CYS A 24 -16.31 5.68 7.82
C CYS A 24 -17.05 6.47 6.73
N GLU A 25 -18.03 5.88 6.07
CA GLU A 25 -18.86 6.52 5.05
C GLU A 25 -19.56 7.77 5.61
N ARG A 26 -20.17 7.66 6.78
CA ARG A 26 -20.85 8.78 7.44
C ARG A 26 -19.94 9.95 7.80
N ARG A 27 -18.64 9.70 7.97
CA ARG A 27 -17.70 10.69 8.47
C ARG A 27 -16.76 11.25 7.41
N TRP A 28 -16.51 10.49 6.33
CA TRP A 28 -15.54 10.82 5.28
C TRP A 28 -15.99 10.35 3.89
N SER A 29 -17.18 10.76 3.46
CA SER A 29 -17.79 10.37 2.18
C SER A 29 -16.91 10.65 0.96
N ASP A 30 -16.17 11.77 0.96
CA ASP A 30 -15.38 12.21 -0.20
C ASP A 30 -14.16 11.35 -0.52
N HIS A 31 -13.79 10.45 0.39
CA HIS A 31 -12.59 9.60 0.27
C HIS A 31 -12.87 8.13 0.59
N LEU A 32 -14.11 7.74 0.48
CA LEU A 32 -14.58 6.42 0.87
C LEU A 32 -13.83 5.30 0.15
N GLU A 33 -13.57 5.44 -1.15
CA GLU A 33 -12.84 4.45 -1.95
C GLU A 33 -11.41 4.21 -1.44
N ALA A 34 -10.68 5.28 -1.11
CA ALA A 34 -9.32 5.16 -0.56
C ALA A 34 -9.32 4.54 0.83
N ILE A 35 -10.34 4.82 1.65
CA ILE A 35 -10.49 4.23 2.99
C ILE A 35 -10.82 2.73 2.88
N ILE A 36 -11.76 2.36 2.01
CA ILE A 36 -12.10 0.94 1.74
C ILE A 36 -10.87 0.19 1.28
N GLY A 37 -10.12 0.72 0.30
CA GLY A 37 -8.88 0.12 -0.19
C GLY A 37 -7.83 -0.04 0.91
N SER A 38 -7.63 0.97 1.74
CA SER A 38 -6.69 0.92 2.86
C SER A 38 -7.08 -0.14 3.90
N VAL A 39 -8.35 -0.18 4.31
CA VAL A 39 -8.87 -1.17 5.27
C VAL A 39 -8.74 -2.59 4.72
N PHE A 40 -9.05 -2.79 3.43
CA PHE A 40 -8.90 -4.09 2.78
C PHE A 40 -7.45 -4.57 2.80
N ILE A 41 -6.51 -3.72 2.39
CA ILE A 41 -5.08 -4.05 2.34
C ILE A 41 -4.54 -4.34 3.74
N LEU A 42 -4.91 -3.56 4.74
CA LEU A 42 -4.50 -3.77 6.13
C LEU A 42 -5.07 -5.07 6.68
N ALA A 43 -6.33 -5.38 6.42
CA ALA A 43 -6.94 -6.63 6.86
C ALA A 43 -6.28 -7.85 6.21
N ALA A 44 -6.02 -7.79 4.89
CA ALA A 44 -5.37 -8.86 4.15
C ALA A 44 -3.93 -9.10 4.64
N THR A 45 -3.15 -8.03 4.83
CA THR A 45 -1.76 -8.13 5.33
C THR A 45 -1.69 -8.52 6.79
N ALA A 46 -2.68 -8.15 7.62
CA ALA A 46 -2.83 -8.68 8.98
C ALA A 46 -3.00 -10.20 8.98
N GLY A 47 -3.85 -10.73 8.10
CA GLY A 47 -4.02 -12.17 7.94
C GLY A 47 -2.71 -12.87 7.58
N ILE A 48 -1.92 -12.29 6.69
CA ILE A 48 -0.60 -12.83 6.30
C ILE A 48 0.38 -12.83 7.49
N LEU A 49 0.43 -11.74 8.25
CA LEU A 49 1.29 -11.65 9.44
C LEU A 49 0.90 -12.65 10.53
N LEU A 50 -0.40 -12.84 10.76
CA LEU A 50 -0.90 -13.83 11.72
C LEU A 50 -0.55 -15.27 11.31
N LEU A 51 -0.50 -15.55 10.01
CA LEU A 51 -0.15 -16.86 9.46
C LEU A 51 1.35 -17.04 9.25
N ALA A 52 2.18 -16.01 9.43
CA ALA A 52 3.61 -16.06 9.19
C ALA A 52 4.31 -17.13 10.03
N ASN A 53 3.85 -17.36 11.26
CA ASN A 53 4.40 -18.34 12.20
C ASN A 53 3.78 -19.75 12.08
N ASN A 54 2.85 -19.98 11.12
CA ASN A 54 2.18 -21.27 10.98
C ASN A 54 2.80 -22.07 9.81
N PRO A 55 3.56 -23.17 10.07
CA PRO A 55 4.29 -23.89 9.03
C PRO A 55 3.39 -24.63 8.02
N ARG A 56 2.10 -24.77 8.28
CA ARG A 56 1.16 -25.55 7.44
C ARG A 56 0.30 -24.73 6.50
N GLY A 57 0.37 -23.42 6.55
CA GLY A 57 -0.57 -22.60 5.82
C GLY A 57 0.08 -21.58 4.92
N SER A 58 0.39 -21.89 3.68
CA SER A 58 0.48 -20.83 2.67
C SER A 58 1.82 -20.47 2.05
N GLU A 59 2.78 -21.37 1.90
CA GLU A 59 4.00 -21.02 1.16
C GLU A 59 3.70 -20.43 -0.24
N HIS A 60 2.76 -21.01 -0.98
CA HIS A 60 2.39 -20.53 -2.33
C HIS A 60 1.63 -19.20 -2.36
N LEU A 61 0.79 -18.90 -1.36
CA LEU A 61 0.04 -17.64 -1.31
C LEU A 61 0.91 -16.48 -0.81
N LYS A 62 1.88 -16.76 0.06
CA LYS A 62 2.82 -15.73 0.57
C LYS A 62 3.66 -15.16 -0.57
N ASP A 63 4.18 -15.99 -1.47
CA ASP A 63 5.11 -15.57 -2.51
C ASP A 63 4.46 -14.66 -3.56
N VAL A 64 3.21 -14.91 -3.93
CA VAL A 64 2.51 -14.16 -4.99
C VAL A 64 1.90 -12.85 -4.47
N LEU A 65 1.37 -12.86 -3.24
CA LEU A 65 0.60 -11.71 -2.71
C LEU A 65 1.47 -10.69 -1.96
N VAL A 66 2.56 -11.15 -1.34
CA VAL A 66 3.40 -10.32 -0.47
C VAL A 66 4.64 -9.80 -1.18
N GLY A 67 5.06 -10.47 -2.26
CA GLY A 67 6.32 -10.18 -2.95
C GLY A 67 7.54 -10.47 -2.06
N GLN A 68 8.64 -10.88 -2.68
CA GLN A 68 9.89 -11.17 -1.97
C GLN A 68 10.93 -10.07 -2.24
N ILE A 69 10.71 -8.87 -1.73
CA ILE A 69 11.61 -7.72 -1.96
C ILE A 69 13.05 -8.02 -1.52
N LEU A 70 13.22 -8.79 -0.44
CA LEU A 70 14.53 -9.11 0.12
C LEU A 70 15.34 -10.13 -0.71
N TRP A 71 14.70 -10.87 -1.62
CA TRP A 71 15.31 -11.94 -2.40
C TRP A 71 15.38 -11.67 -3.91
N VAL A 72 15.21 -10.40 -4.32
CA VAL A 72 15.26 -10.01 -5.74
C VAL A 72 16.69 -10.11 -6.25
N ASN A 73 16.91 -10.98 -7.23
CA ASN A 73 18.21 -11.14 -7.90
C ASN A 73 18.46 -9.98 -8.89
N LEU A 74 19.72 -9.54 -9.00
CA LEU A 74 20.14 -8.51 -9.97
C LEU A 74 19.71 -8.82 -11.41
N ASN A 75 19.69 -10.09 -11.81
CA ASN A 75 19.25 -10.51 -13.14
C ASN A 75 17.74 -10.29 -13.39
N GLN A 76 16.93 -10.30 -12.33
CA GLN A 76 15.50 -9.96 -12.41
C GLN A 76 15.27 -8.45 -12.34
N LEU A 77 16.14 -7.72 -11.66
CA LEU A 77 16.04 -6.28 -11.50
C LEU A 77 16.38 -5.53 -12.80
N LEU A 78 17.39 -6.00 -13.53
CA LEU A 78 17.90 -5.33 -14.72
C LEU A 78 16.84 -5.09 -15.81
N PRO A 79 16.03 -6.10 -16.24
CA PRO A 79 14.99 -5.88 -17.24
C PRO A 79 13.89 -4.93 -16.73
N ILE A 80 13.59 -4.93 -15.43
CA ILE A 80 12.57 -4.07 -14.84
C ILE A 80 13.07 -2.62 -14.77
N VAL A 81 14.33 -2.40 -14.39
CA VAL A 81 14.95 -1.07 -14.47
C VAL A 81 14.92 -0.55 -15.92
N GLY A 82 15.26 -1.41 -16.90
CA GLY A 82 15.16 -1.06 -18.32
C GLY A 82 13.73 -0.66 -18.73
N LEU A 83 12.74 -1.38 -18.25
CA LEU A 83 11.32 -1.05 -18.46
C LEU A 83 10.96 0.31 -17.86
N TYR A 84 11.36 0.60 -16.62
CA TYR A 84 11.09 1.89 -15.99
C TYR A 84 11.79 3.06 -16.68
N VAL A 85 13.04 2.86 -17.12
CA VAL A 85 13.75 3.87 -17.91
C VAL A 85 13.02 4.11 -19.23
N GLY A 86 12.55 3.07 -19.90
CA GLY A 86 11.73 3.17 -21.11
C GLY A 86 10.41 3.92 -20.88
N ILE A 87 9.71 3.63 -19.78
CA ILE A 87 8.47 4.32 -19.38
C ILE A 87 8.75 5.80 -19.13
N LEU A 88 9.82 6.14 -18.39
CA LEU A 88 10.20 7.53 -18.14
C LEU A 88 10.59 8.26 -19.44
N ALA A 89 11.35 7.63 -20.31
CA ALA A 89 11.71 8.19 -21.62
C ALA A 89 10.45 8.44 -22.48
N ALA A 90 9.50 7.51 -22.48
CA ALA A 90 8.22 7.68 -23.17
C ALA A 90 7.37 8.80 -22.54
N TRP A 91 7.34 8.90 -21.20
CA TRP A 91 6.63 9.95 -20.48
C TRP A 91 7.09 11.35 -20.90
N TYR A 92 8.39 11.61 -20.82
CA TYR A 92 8.96 12.91 -21.16
C TYR A 92 9.03 13.15 -22.68
N GLY A 93 9.39 12.13 -23.47
CA GLY A 93 9.56 12.25 -24.93
C GLY A 93 8.23 12.45 -25.67
N LEU A 94 7.17 11.75 -25.24
CA LEU A 94 5.84 11.81 -25.88
C LEU A 94 4.89 12.81 -25.18
N ARG A 95 5.37 13.52 -24.15
CA ARG A 95 4.57 14.46 -23.34
C ARG A 95 3.25 13.82 -22.89
N ALA A 96 3.36 12.70 -22.19
CA ALA A 96 2.21 11.89 -21.75
C ALA A 96 1.21 12.66 -20.90
N GLU A 97 1.64 13.74 -20.23
CA GLU A 97 0.80 14.65 -19.47
C GLU A 97 -0.35 15.28 -20.28
N HIS A 98 -0.17 15.42 -21.62
CA HIS A 98 -1.19 16.00 -22.51
C HIS A 98 -1.99 14.93 -23.27
N ARG A 99 -1.75 13.63 -23.02
CA ARG A 99 -2.38 12.52 -23.74
C ARG A 99 -2.95 11.49 -22.75
N PRO A 100 -4.26 11.57 -22.38
CA PRO A 100 -4.84 10.69 -21.37
C PRO A 100 -4.66 9.19 -21.66
N ALA A 101 -4.81 8.77 -22.92
CA ALA A 101 -4.66 7.36 -23.29
C ALA A 101 -3.22 6.87 -23.03
N LEU A 102 -2.20 7.68 -23.37
CA LEU A 102 -0.80 7.34 -23.14
C LEU A 102 -0.48 7.28 -21.63
N PHE A 103 -1.05 8.19 -20.84
CA PHE A 103 -0.96 8.17 -19.39
C PHE A 103 -1.42 6.82 -18.83
N TYR A 104 -2.64 6.38 -19.19
CA TYR A 104 -3.19 5.12 -18.67
C TYR A 104 -2.38 3.90 -19.11
N ILE A 105 -1.86 3.88 -20.34
CA ILE A 105 -1.00 2.79 -20.82
C ILE A 105 0.29 2.72 -20.00
N LEU A 106 1.01 3.83 -19.84
CA LEU A 106 2.26 3.88 -19.07
C LEU A 106 2.03 3.57 -17.59
N PHE A 107 0.94 4.09 -17.02
CA PHE A 107 0.54 3.79 -15.65
C PHE A 107 0.25 2.29 -15.44
N SER A 108 -0.52 1.68 -16.34
CA SER A 108 -0.82 0.25 -16.30
C SER A 108 0.44 -0.60 -16.37
N LEU A 109 1.38 -0.29 -17.28
CA LEU A 109 2.66 -0.98 -17.37
C LEU A 109 3.49 -0.84 -16.10
N THR A 110 3.55 0.37 -15.54
CA THR A 110 4.26 0.65 -14.29
C THR A 110 3.69 -0.15 -13.13
N VAL A 111 2.38 -0.12 -12.94
CA VAL A 111 1.70 -0.85 -11.84
C VAL A 111 1.90 -2.36 -12.01
N THR A 112 1.74 -2.89 -13.23
CA THR A 112 1.91 -4.33 -13.48
C THR A 112 3.34 -4.79 -13.17
N ALA A 113 4.35 -4.04 -13.60
CA ALA A 113 5.75 -4.34 -13.29
C ALA A 113 6.04 -4.23 -11.79
N SER A 114 5.48 -3.22 -11.11
CA SER A 114 5.63 -3.05 -9.66
C SER A 114 5.02 -4.23 -8.90
N VAL A 115 3.82 -4.69 -9.30
CA VAL A 115 3.14 -5.83 -8.67
C VAL A 115 3.97 -7.10 -8.76
N GLN A 116 4.62 -7.33 -9.90
CA GLN A 116 5.49 -8.50 -10.08
C GLN A 116 6.73 -8.48 -9.16
N LEU A 117 7.23 -7.28 -8.83
CA LEU A 117 8.39 -7.11 -7.95
C LEU A 117 8.05 -7.20 -6.47
N VAL A 118 7.07 -6.42 -6.04
CA VAL A 118 6.83 -6.14 -4.62
C VAL A 118 5.49 -6.67 -4.10
N GLY A 119 4.70 -7.27 -4.98
CA GLY A 119 3.39 -7.81 -4.64
C GLY A 119 2.27 -6.77 -4.70
N ILE A 120 1.04 -7.27 -4.87
CA ILE A 120 -0.13 -6.43 -5.10
C ILE A 120 -0.48 -5.54 -3.91
N TYR A 121 -0.41 -6.06 -2.68
CA TYR A 121 -0.81 -5.31 -1.49
C TYR A 121 0.11 -4.12 -1.24
N LEU A 122 1.42 -4.30 -1.44
CA LEU A 122 2.39 -3.22 -1.23
C LEU A 122 2.26 -2.12 -2.29
N VAL A 123 2.02 -2.49 -3.55
CA VAL A 123 1.80 -1.50 -4.62
C VAL A 123 0.57 -0.65 -4.34
N PHE A 124 -0.56 -1.28 -4.00
CA PHE A 124 -1.77 -0.51 -3.65
C PHE A 124 -1.58 0.32 -2.38
N ALA A 125 -0.93 -0.22 -1.35
CA ALA A 125 -0.64 0.54 -0.13
C ALA A 125 0.18 1.80 -0.41
N THR A 126 1.22 1.70 -1.24
CA THR A 126 2.08 2.84 -1.59
C THR A 126 1.39 3.90 -2.44
N LEU A 127 0.38 3.52 -3.22
CA LEU A 127 -0.42 4.47 -3.99
C LEU A 127 -1.49 5.17 -3.13
N ILE A 128 -2.14 4.43 -2.23
CA ILE A 128 -3.32 4.92 -1.51
C ILE A 128 -2.94 5.61 -0.20
N ILE A 129 -2.13 4.97 0.65
CA ILE A 129 -1.90 5.43 2.03
C ILE A 129 -1.18 6.79 2.09
N PRO A 130 -0.07 7.01 1.37
CA PRO A 130 0.59 8.32 1.37
C PRO A 130 -0.29 9.43 0.80
N ALA A 131 -1.00 9.15 -0.31
CA ALA A 131 -1.91 10.11 -0.92
C ALA A 131 -3.03 10.53 0.05
N LEU A 132 -3.60 9.58 0.77
CA LEU A 132 -4.63 9.82 1.77
C LEU A 132 -4.11 10.62 2.98
N ALA A 133 -2.87 10.34 3.42
CA ALA A 133 -2.27 11.00 4.58
C ALA A 133 -1.99 12.49 4.34
N VAL A 134 -1.52 12.84 3.15
CA VAL A 134 -1.11 14.21 2.81
C VAL A 134 -2.20 15.06 2.14
N ARG A 135 -3.39 14.52 1.91
CA ARG A 135 -4.49 15.15 1.17
C ARG A 135 -4.91 16.55 1.67
N ARG A 136 -4.67 16.85 2.95
CA ARG A 136 -5.02 18.15 3.58
C ARG A 136 -4.02 19.26 3.34
N LEU A 137 -2.88 18.95 2.70
CA LEU A 137 -1.91 19.97 2.34
C LEU A 137 -2.36 20.72 1.08
N ALA A 138 -2.47 22.04 1.20
CA ALA A 138 -2.99 22.90 0.14
C ALA A 138 -2.03 23.05 -1.05
N MET A 139 -0.72 22.96 -0.80
CA MET A 139 0.30 23.16 -1.83
C MET A 139 0.71 21.80 -2.45
N PRO A 140 0.58 21.62 -3.78
CA PRO A 140 0.88 20.35 -4.44
C PRO A 140 2.32 19.89 -4.24
N CYS A 141 3.29 20.81 -4.24
CA CYS A 141 4.70 20.50 -4.02
C CYS A 141 4.96 19.96 -2.58
N GLN A 142 4.35 20.59 -1.57
CA GLN A 142 4.48 20.13 -0.18
C GLN A 142 3.80 18.78 0.03
N SER A 143 2.64 18.57 -0.58
CA SER A 143 1.94 17.29 -0.55
C SER A 143 2.78 16.19 -1.18
N LEU A 144 3.41 16.45 -2.32
CA LEU A 144 4.27 15.50 -3.01
C LEU A 144 5.51 15.14 -2.16
N MET A 145 6.22 16.16 -1.65
CA MET A 145 7.39 15.92 -0.79
C MET A 145 7.03 15.17 0.49
N ALA A 146 5.94 15.56 1.16
CA ALA A 146 5.48 14.89 2.37
C ALA A 146 5.10 13.43 2.08
N GLY A 147 4.42 13.15 0.97
CA GLY A 147 4.09 11.80 0.54
C GLY A 147 5.32 10.93 0.28
N TYR A 148 6.34 11.46 -0.39
CA TYR A 148 7.60 10.75 -0.62
C TYR A 148 8.37 10.49 0.67
N LEU A 149 8.49 11.47 1.56
CA LEU A 149 9.17 11.31 2.85
C LEU A 149 8.45 10.28 3.74
N LEU A 150 7.12 10.32 3.76
CA LEU A 150 6.30 9.34 4.47
C LEU A 150 6.55 7.93 3.92
N SER A 151 6.51 7.77 2.59
CA SER A 151 6.75 6.49 1.95
C SER A 151 8.14 5.97 2.26
N LEU A 152 9.18 6.81 2.14
CA LEU A 152 10.55 6.45 2.45
C LEU A 152 10.71 5.99 3.90
N ALA A 153 10.12 6.72 4.85
CA ALA A 153 10.13 6.36 6.27
C ALA A 153 9.39 5.03 6.52
N GLY A 154 8.23 4.82 5.90
CA GLY A 154 7.45 3.58 5.99
C GLY A 154 8.21 2.37 5.42
N PHE A 155 8.84 2.52 4.25
CA PHE A 155 9.67 1.47 3.67
C PHE A 155 10.91 1.16 4.51
N ALA A 156 11.66 2.17 4.93
CA ALA A 156 12.87 1.99 5.71
C ALA A 156 12.56 1.29 7.06
N SER A 157 11.57 1.79 7.81
CA SER A 157 11.17 1.19 9.08
C SER A 157 10.57 -0.21 8.89
N GLY A 158 9.78 -0.43 7.86
CA GLY A 158 9.19 -1.72 7.54
C GLY A 158 10.22 -2.78 7.18
N LEU A 159 11.24 -2.44 6.39
CA LEU A 159 12.35 -3.34 6.07
C LEU A 159 13.17 -3.70 7.31
N VAL A 160 13.49 -2.72 8.16
CA VAL A 160 14.23 -2.97 9.41
C VAL A 160 13.45 -3.91 10.33
N ILE A 161 12.17 -3.65 10.55
CA ILE A 161 11.32 -4.50 11.40
C ILE A 161 11.17 -5.90 10.80
N SER A 162 10.96 -6.00 9.48
CA SER A 162 10.87 -7.28 8.79
C SER A 162 12.14 -8.11 8.97
N ALA A 163 13.32 -7.50 8.86
CA ALA A 163 14.60 -8.17 9.03
C ALA A 163 14.87 -8.58 10.49
N LEU A 164 14.43 -7.78 11.47
CA LEU A 164 14.62 -8.08 12.89
C LEU A 164 13.73 -9.22 13.40
N PHE A 165 12.52 -9.33 12.86
CA PHE A 165 11.52 -10.30 13.33
C PHE A 165 11.26 -11.45 12.36
N ASP A 166 12.03 -11.54 11.28
CA ASP A 166 11.88 -12.54 10.20
C ASP A 166 10.43 -12.64 9.67
N LEU A 167 9.80 -11.48 9.46
CA LEU A 167 8.43 -11.36 8.99
C LEU A 167 8.36 -11.06 7.49
N PRO A 168 7.24 -11.39 6.81
CA PRO A 168 7.03 -11.06 5.40
C PRO A 168 7.14 -9.56 5.15
N SER A 169 8.19 -9.13 4.40
CA SER A 169 8.57 -7.72 4.24
C SER A 169 7.45 -6.85 3.67
N GLY A 170 6.76 -7.33 2.64
CA GLY A 170 5.66 -6.57 2.04
C GLY A 170 4.54 -6.24 3.02
N ALA A 171 4.13 -7.22 3.84
CA ALA A 171 3.07 -7.01 4.83
C ALA A 171 3.52 -6.04 5.94
N VAL A 172 4.75 -6.16 6.44
CA VAL A 172 5.30 -5.26 7.47
C VAL A 172 5.39 -3.84 6.95
N ILE A 173 5.87 -3.63 5.71
CA ILE A 173 5.96 -2.30 5.10
C ILE A 173 4.58 -1.66 4.97
N VAL A 174 3.54 -2.42 4.57
CA VAL A 174 2.15 -1.93 4.50
C VAL A 174 1.70 -1.38 5.85
N TRP A 175 1.95 -2.10 6.93
CA TRP A 175 1.61 -1.66 8.28
C TRP A 175 2.40 -0.43 8.71
N MET A 176 3.69 -0.38 8.39
CA MET A 176 4.52 0.80 8.69
C MET A 176 4.11 2.03 7.89
N LEU A 177 3.68 1.86 6.63
CA LEU A 177 3.07 2.94 5.84
C LEU A 177 1.78 3.46 6.49
N ALA A 178 0.93 2.56 7.01
CA ALA A 178 -0.29 2.97 7.70
C ALA A 178 0.01 3.75 8.98
N VAL A 179 0.93 3.25 9.82
CA VAL A 179 1.33 3.93 11.07
C VAL A 179 1.92 5.30 10.78
N THR A 180 2.90 5.39 9.87
CA THR A 180 3.51 6.67 9.48
C THR A 180 2.49 7.60 8.82
N GLY A 181 1.56 7.07 8.03
CA GLY A 181 0.46 7.82 7.41
C GLY A 181 -0.48 8.45 8.44
N ILE A 182 -0.88 7.69 9.47
CA ILE A 182 -1.72 8.18 10.56
C ILE A 182 -0.98 9.27 11.36
N LEU A 183 0.30 9.05 11.67
CA LEU A 183 1.12 10.04 12.40
C LEU A 183 1.24 11.35 11.62
N VAL A 184 1.58 11.30 10.34
CA VAL A 184 1.69 12.49 9.50
C VAL A 184 0.34 13.20 9.34
N SER A 185 -0.74 12.46 9.10
CA SER A 185 -2.10 13.02 8.99
C SER A 185 -2.53 13.71 10.29
N SER A 186 -2.21 13.15 11.46
CA SER A 186 -2.53 13.76 12.77
C SER A 186 -1.74 15.05 13.01
N LEU A 187 -0.46 15.07 12.66
CA LEU A 187 0.40 16.26 12.76
C LEU A 187 -0.08 17.40 11.86
N ILE A 188 -0.48 17.10 10.63
CA ILE A 188 -1.04 18.08 9.70
C ILE A 188 -2.34 18.66 10.27
N THR A 189 -3.21 17.81 10.83
CA THR A 189 -4.49 18.24 11.42
C THR A 189 -4.27 19.13 12.63
N ALA A 190 -3.35 18.77 13.53
CA ALA A 190 -3.03 19.56 14.73
C ALA A 190 -2.50 20.96 14.35
N LYS A 191 -1.65 21.05 13.32
CA LYS A 191 -1.11 22.32 12.84
C LYS A 191 -2.20 23.26 12.30
N HIS A 192 -3.23 22.73 11.63
CA HIS A 192 -4.34 23.54 11.13
C HIS A 192 -5.26 24.06 12.25
N GLN A 193 -5.38 23.34 13.37
CA GLN A 193 -6.18 23.78 14.52
C GLN A 193 -5.53 24.91 15.34
N HIS A 194 -4.19 25.04 15.30
CA HIS A 194 -3.47 26.10 16.00
C HIS A 194 -3.27 27.37 15.16
N ALA A 195 -3.60 27.33 13.87
CA ALA A 195 -3.42 28.46 12.94
C ALA A 195 -4.73 29.20 12.61
N GLY A 196 -5.87 28.76 13.11
CA GLY A 196 -7.19 29.37 12.97
C GLY A 196 -7.75 29.78 14.33
#